data_979b8c0473c6d33d106ef6f68fd41e41
#
_entry.id   979b8c0473c6d33d106ef6f68fd41e41
#
_cell.length_a   1.000
_cell.length_b   1.000
_cell.length_c   1.000
_cell.angle_alpha   90.00
_cell.angle_beta   90.00
_cell.angle_gamma   90.00
#
_symmetry.space_group_name_H-M   'P 1'
#
loop_
_entity.id
_entity.type
_entity.pdbx_description
1 polymer ?
#
loop_
_entity_poly.entity_id
_entity_poly.type
_entity_poly.pdbx_seq_one_letter_code
_entity_poly.pdbx_strand_id
1 'polypeptide(L)'
;MQKLLTPPVDGLKPVLVTGTPGPSPPPMPGRSSAFTTAFGCPREFLGNRFVYVVISSRARGLSIGVNMNPDQRCDFDCPYCEVNREPPVREKSLEVDVMAAELEETLALAHAGRLRDLPAYRQAPDELLKLRHVTLSGDGEPTLCPNFVAVVHTVIHVRALGKFPFFKIVLITNATGLDLPPVRQGLEFFTAQDEVWAKLDAGTQAYMNRVNGPDCSLEKALANILSLARRRPVVIQSLFPLLNGCEPPPEEIAQYVQRLKELKERGAQIPLVQIYSARRPTPLSDCSHLPLRSLSRIAQTVRNDTGLKAEVF
;
A
#
# COMPACT_ATOMS: atom_id res chain seq x y z
N MET A 1 54.68 -45.42 6.31
CA MET A 1 53.37 -45.72 6.89
C MET A 1 53.45 -45.49 8.39
N GLN A 2 53.08 -44.31 8.87
CA GLN A 2 52.96 -44.01 10.31
C GLN A 2 51.60 -43.38 10.58
N LYS A 3 50.77 -44.08 11.36
CA LYS A 3 49.53 -43.61 11.90
C LYS A 3 49.84 -42.64 13.03
N LEU A 4 49.37 -41.42 12.95
CA LEU A 4 49.29 -40.51 14.09
C LEU A 4 47.95 -40.69 14.79
N LEU A 5 48.02 -41.17 16.03
CA LEU A 5 46.97 -41.26 17.01
C LEU A 5 46.86 -39.88 17.70
N THR A 6 45.68 -39.30 17.71
CA THR A 6 45.32 -38.17 18.56
C THR A 6 44.76 -38.69 19.89
N PRO A 7 45.13 -38.10 21.06
CA PRO A 7 44.60 -38.50 22.35
C PRO A 7 43.19 -37.96 22.65
N PRO A 8 42.43 -38.60 23.55
CA PRO A 8 41.12 -38.18 23.96
C PRO A 8 41.21 -37.01 24.94
N VAL A 9 40.28 -36.05 24.82
CA VAL A 9 40.12 -34.98 25.77
C VAL A 9 39.00 -35.37 26.73
N ASP A 10 39.40 -35.66 27.97
CA ASP A 10 38.53 -35.94 29.09
C ASP A 10 37.89 -34.65 29.68
N GLY A 11 36.63 -34.77 30.07
CA GLY A 11 36.12 -34.10 31.26
C GLY A 11 35.41 -32.76 31.07
N LEU A 12 34.13 -32.75 30.61
CA LEU A 12 33.18 -31.77 31.07
C LEU A 12 31.90 -32.46 31.54
N LYS A 13 31.70 -32.45 32.87
CA LYS A 13 30.44 -32.87 33.49
C LYS A 13 29.32 -31.89 33.13
N PRO A 14 28.10 -32.37 32.88
CA PRO A 14 26.97 -31.47 32.68
C PRO A 14 26.57 -30.80 34.00
N VAL A 15 26.63 -29.50 34.06
CA VAL A 15 26.06 -28.69 35.14
C VAL A 15 24.55 -28.63 34.94
N LEU A 16 23.82 -29.36 35.75
CA LEU A 16 22.36 -29.22 35.90
C LEU A 16 22.09 -27.87 36.59
N VAL A 17 21.69 -26.89 35.78
CA VAL A 17 21.12 -25.63 36.31
C VAL A 17 19.64 -25.87 36.57
N THR A 18 19.32 -26.19 37.83
CA THR A 18 17.95 -26.14 38.35
C THR A 18 17.61 -24.68 38.65
N GLY A 19 17.17 -23.96 37.62
CA GLY A 19 16.55 -22.64 37.78
C GLY A 19 15.03 -22.80 37.77
N THR A 20 14.40 -22.56 38.93
CA THR A 20 12.95 -22.35 39.00
C THR A 20 12.55 -21.22 38.04
N PRO A 21 11.51 -21.38 37.19
CA PRO A 21 11.05 -20.29 36.36
C PRO A 21 10.56 -19.15 37.25
N GLY A 22 11.19 -17.98 37.09
CA GLY A 22 10.74 -16.74 37.70
C GLY A 22 9.33 -16.38 37.21
N PRO A 23 8.58 -15.58 37.99
CA PRO A 23 7.22 -15.21 37.63
C PRO A 23 7.23 -14.53 36.25
N SER A 24 6.31 -14.98 35.40
CA SER A 24 6.06 -14.38 34.09
C SER A 24 5.83 -12.87 34.23
N PRO A 25 6.41 -12.03 33.34
CA PRO A 25 6.14 -10.61 33.39
C PRO A 25 4.63 -10.37 33.26
N PRO A 26 4.09 -9.34 33.94
CA PRO A 26 2.65 -9.03 33.86
C PRO A 26 2.27 -8.76 32.38
N PRO A 27 1.05 -9.14 31.99
CA PRO A 27 0.58 -8.87 30.64
C PRO A 27 0.59 -7.35 30.41
N MET A 28 1.22 -6.93 29.33
CA MET A 28 1.20 -5.53 28.88
C MET A 28 -0.26 -5.06 28.77
N PRO A 29 -0.60 -3.84 29.21
CA PRO A 29 -1.97 -3.33 29.13
C PRO A 29 -2.47 -3.42 27.71
N GLY A 30 -3.64 -4.03 27.52
CA GLY A 30 -4.20 -4.49 26.29
C GLY A 30 -4.23 -3.41 25.19
N ARG A 31 -3.44 -3.61 24.15
CA ARG A 31 -3.78 -3.08 22.83
C ARG A 31 -5.09 -3.77 22.44
N SER A 32 -6.13 -2.97 22.26
CA SER A 32 -7.46 -3.43 21.90
C SER A 32 -7.38 -4.40 20.72
N SER A 33 -7.99 -5.56 20.85
CA SER A 33 -8.07 -6.65 19.88
C SER A 33 -8.82 -6.30 18.58
N ALA A 34 -9.09 -5.01 18.33
CA ALA A 34 -9.84 -4.51 17.19
C ALA A 34 -9.08 -4.55 15.85
N PHE A 35 -7.77 -4.85 15.84
CA PHE A 35 -6.90 -4.71 14.66
C PHE A 35 -6.43 -6.03 14.03
N THR A 36 -6.97 -7.15 14.41
CA THR A 36 -6.55 -8.48 13.91
C THR A 36 -7.46 -9.09 12.86
N THR A 37 -8.11 -8.29 12.03
CA THR A 37 -8.87 -8.83 10.90
C THR A 37 -8.07 -8.70 9.61
N ALA A 38 -8.26 -9.65 8.68
CA ALA A 38 -7.68 -9.60 7.34
C ALA A 38 -8.01 -8.31 6.55
N PHE A 39 -9.01 -7.57 7.01
CA PHE A 39 -9.44 -6.27 6.47
C PHE A 39 -8.77 -5.08 7.17
N GLY A 40 -8.17 -5.31 8.33
CA GLY A 40 -7.28 -4.37 8.96
C GLY A 40 -5.97 -4.29 8.20
N CYS A 41 -5.13 -3.30 8.46
CA CYS A 41 -3.81 -3.20 7.89
C CYS A 41 -2.75 -3.39 8.98
N PRO A 42 -2.46 -4.60 9.41
CA PRO A 42 -1.17 -4.78 10.02
C PRO A 42 -0.16 -4.75 8.88
N ARG A 43 0.74 -3.80 8.91
CA ARG A 43 1.99 -3.86 8.13
C ARG A 43 2.89 -4.99 8.63
N GLU A 44 2.46 -5.70 9.67
CA GLU A 44 3.14 -6.84 10.25
C GLU A 44 2.54 -8.13 9.68
N PHE A 45 3.33 -8.84 8.89
CA PHE A 45 2.97 -10.12 8.33
C PHE A 45 4.12 -11.11 8.55
N LEU A 46 3.93 -12.10 9.45
CA LEU A 46 4.88 -13.18 9.73
C LEU A 46 6.32 -12.72 10.08
N GLY A 47 6.48 -11.52 10.62
CA GLY A 47 7.79 -10.96 10.93
C GLY A 47 8.49 -10.32 9.73
N ASN A 48 7.86 -10.28 8.57
CA ASN A 48 8.39 -9.59 7.39
C ASN A 48 8.67 -8.11 7.69
N ARG A 49 9.75 -7.60 7.12
CA ARG A 49 10.17 -6.20 7.22
C ARG A 49 9.52 -5.33 6.16
N PHE A 50 9.31 -5.87 4.96
CA PHE A 50 8.91 -5.10 3.78
C PHE A 50 7.67 -5.63 3.07
N VAL A 51 7.30 -6.89 3.28
CA VAL A 51 6.18 -7.50 2.56
C VAL A 51 5.02 -7.82 3.52
N TYR A 52 3.82 -7.40 3.15
CA TYR A 52 2.62 -7.59 3.94
C TYR A 52 1.44 -8.06 3.08
N VAL A 53 0.39 -8.56 3.71
CA VAL A 53 -0.79 -9.10 3.01
C VAL A 53 -2.05 -8.41 3.51
N VAL A 54 -2.91 -8.01 2.59
CA VAL A 54 -4.19 -7.36 2.90
C VAL A 54 -5.30 -7.84 1.97
N ILE A 55 -6.49 -8.05 2.51
CA ILE A 55 -7.71 -8.19 1.70
C ILE A 55 -8.20 -6.77 1.37
N SER A 56 -8.11 -6.42 0.09
CA SER A 56 -8.43 -5.08 -0.40
C SER A 56 -9.78 -5.06 -1.13
N SER A 57 -10.70 -4.20 -0.68
CA SER A 57 -11.97 -3.99 -1.39
C SER A 57 -11.75 -3.47 -2.81
N ARG A 58 -10.80 -2.57 -3.00
CA ARG A 58 -10.45 -2.01 -4.32
C ARG A 58 -9.83 -3.05 -5.25
N ALA A 59 -9.06 -3.99 -4.70
CA ALA A 59 -8.55 -5.14 -5.45
C ALA A 59 -9.61 -6.24 -5.64
N ARG A 60 -10.68 -6.23 -4.84
CA ARG A 60 -11.68 -7.31 -4.76
C ARG A 60 -11.05 -8.67 -4.45
N GLY A 61 -10.09 -8.67 -3.52
CA GLY A 61 -9.38 -9.87 -3.10
C GLY A 61 -8.04 -9.58 -2.45
N LEU A 62 -7.17 -10.59 -2.49
CA LEU A 62 -5.87 -10.52 -1.84
C LEU A 62 -4.92 -9.60 -2.59
N SER A 63 -4.27 -8.72 -1.86
CA SER A 63 -3.15 -7.89 -2.31
C SER A 63 -1.94 -8.18 -1.46
N ILE A 64 -0.81 -8.48 -2.08
CA ILE A 64 0.49 -8.55 -1.41
C ILE A 64 1.16 -7.20 -1.61
N GLY A 65 1.42 -6.49 -0.51
CA GLY A 65 2.03 -5.17 -0.54
C GLY A 65 3.53 -5.22 -0.30
N VAL A 66 4.27 -4.44 -1.06
CA VAL A 66 5.67 -4.12 -0.82
C VAL A 66 5.72 -2.73 -0.22
N ASN A 67 6.23 -2.62 1.02
CA ASN A 67 6.46 -1.33 1.69
C ASN A 67 7.70 -0.65 1.09
N MET A 68 7.47 0.26 0.15
CA MET A 68 8.52 0.99 -0.56
C MET A 68 9.26 2.01 0.33
N ASN A 69 8.60 2.47 1.39
CA ASN A 69 9.07 3.54 2.27
C ASN A 69 8.98 3.13 3.74
N PRO A 70 9.78 2.15 4.19
CA PRO A 70 9.80 1.77 5.59
C PRO A 70 10.32 2.90 6.51
N ASP A 71 10.99 3.91 5.94
CA ASP A 71 11.39 5.16 6.56
C ASP A 71 10.26 6.18 6.71
N GLN A 72 9.03 5.85 6.26
CA GLN A 72 7.84 6.68 6.29
C GLN A 72 7.96 8.01 5.50
N ARG A 73 8.90 8.10 4.58
CA ARG A 73 9.10 9.30 3.78
C ARG A 73 7.93 9.52 2.82
N CYS A 74 7.25 10.65 2.98
CA CYS A 74 6.15 11.11 2.15
C CYS A 74 6.19 12.64 2.07
N ASP A 75 5.83 13.20 0.93
CA ASP A 75 5.68 14.63 0.69
C ASP A 75 4.21 15.09 0.85
N PHE A 76 3.36 14.22 1.40
CA PHE A 76 2.02 14.54 1.89
C PHE A 76 1.93 14.30 3.39
N ASP A 77 1.07 15.10 4.05
CA ASP A 77 0.69 14.95 5.46
C ASP A 77 -0.84 14.83 5.60
N CYS A 78 -1.38 13.78 5.03
CA CYS A 78 -2.83 13.58 4.97
C CYS A 78 -3.43 13.30 6.36
N PRO A 79 -4.47 14.04 6.80
CA PRO A 79 -5.15 13.80 8.08
C PRO A 79 -5.83 12.42 8.16
N TYR A 80 -6.09 11.78 7.02
CA TYR A 80 -6.63 10.43 6.94
C TYR A 80 -5.54 9.35 6.80
N CYS A 81 -4.27 9.70 6.93
CA CYS A 81 -3.17 8.73 6.79
C CYS A 81 -3.24 7.68 7.88
N GLU A 82 -3.25 6.40 7.49
CA GLU A 82 -3.32 5.28 8.43
C GLU A 82 -1.93 4.86 8.95
N VAL A 83 -0.87 5.53 8.50
CA VAL A 83 0.50 5.28 8.95
C VAL A 83 0.70 5.94 10.31
N ASN A 84 0.98 5.12 11.33
CA ASN A 84 1.34 5.63 12.64
C ASN A 84 2.80 6.10 12.62
N ARG A 85 3.03 7.39 12.77
CA ARG A 85 4.35 8.02 12.76
C ARG A 85 4.92 8.26 14.18
N GLU A 86 4.17 7.90 15.24
CA GLU A 86 4.66 8.06 16.63
C GLU A 86 5.80 7.11 16.99
N PRO A 87 5.75 5.79 16.63
CA PRO A 87 6.87 4.91 16.91
C PRO A 87 8.09 5.27 16.06
N PRO A 88 9.30 5.10 16.60
CA PRO A 88 10.50 5.29 15.81
C PRO A 88 10.52 4.33 14.62
N VAL A 89 11.01 4.82 13.50
CA VAL A 89 11.17 4.06 12.26
C VAL A 89 12.11 2.88 12.53
N ARG A 90 11.65 1.66 12.24
CA ARG A 90 12.44 0.43 12.42
C ARG A 90 13.49 0.26 11.33
N GLU A 91 13.14 0.59 10.09
CA GLU A 91 13.95 0.40 8.91
C GLU A 91 14.14 1.74 8.20
N LYS A 92 15.40 2.12 7.96
CA LYS A 92 15.74 3.38 7.30
C LYS A 92 15.68 3.31 5.77
N SER A 93 15.71 2.11 5.20
CA SER A 93 15.66 1.88 3.76
C SER A 93 15.15 0.48 3.47
N LEU A 94 14.58 0.29 2.30
CA LEU A 94 14.18 -1.03 1.80
C LEU A 94 15.44 -1.77 1.32
N GLU A 95 15.69 -2.96 1.87
CA GLU A 95 16.71 -3.90 1.41
C GLU A 95 16.10 -4.83 0.36
N VAL A 96 16.55 -4.70 -0.88
CA VAL A 96 15.91 -5.34 -2.04
C VAL A 96 15.97 -6.87 -1.97
N ASP A 97 17.09 -7.44 -1.52
CA ASP A 97 17.24 -8.90 -1.43
C ASP A 97 16.35 -9.51 -0.34
N VAL A 98 16.22 -8.82 0.80
CA VAL A 98 15.29 -9.23 1.88
C VAL A 98 13.85 -9.15 1.40
N MET A 99 13.49 -8.05 0.76
CA MET A 99 12.16 -7.88 0.16
C MET A 99 11.84 -8.97 -0.86
N ALA A 100 12.82 -9.36 -1.68
CA ALA A 100 12.65 -10.41 -2.68
C ALA A 100 12.33 -11.76 -2.02
N ALA A 101 13.11 -12.14 -1.00
CA ALA A 101 12.89 -13.38 -0.26
C ALA A 101 11.52 -13.38 0.44
N GLU A 102 11.16 -12.31 1.13
CA GLU A 102 9.86 -12.16 1.77
C GLU A 102 8.70 -12.23 0.76
N LEU A 103 8.88 -11.65 -0.43
CA LEU A 103 7.87 -11.69 -1.50
C LEU A 103 7.68 -13.11 -2.04
N GLU A 104 8.78 -13.84 -2.31
CA GLU A 104 8.72 -15.24 -2.79
C GLU A 104 8.04 -16.13 -1.73
N GLU A 105 8.41 -16.02 -0.46
CA GLU A 105 7.82 -16.80 0.62
C GLU A 105 6.32 -16.48 0.81
N THR A 106 5.95 -15.19 0.73
CA THR A 106 4.55 -14.76 0.84
C THR A 106 3.71 -15.24 -0.33
N LEU A 107 4.24 -15.19 -1.56
CA LEU A 107 3.60 -15.72 -2.75
C LEU A 107 3.42 -17.24 -2.65
N ALA A 108 4.44 -17.97 -2.17
CA ALA A 108 4.36 -19.41 -1.96
C ALA A 108 3.28 -19.78 -0.94
N LEU A 109 3.20 -19.05 0.17
CA LEU A 109 2.19 -19.24 1.21
C LEU A 109 0.78 -19.00 0.64
N ALA A 110 0.58 -17.92 -0.11
CA ALA A 110 -0.69 -17.58 -0.73
C ALA A 110 -1.09 -18.61 -1.78
N HIS A 111 -0.17 -19.02 -2.64
CA HIS A 111 -0.41 -20.01 -3.70
C HIS A 111 -0.74 -21.41 -3.14
N ALA A 112 -0.09 -21.82 -2.05
CA ALA A 112 -0.36 -23.08 -1.37
C ALA A 112 -1.68 -23.07 -0.55
N GLY A 113 -2.42 -21.94 -0.50
CA GLY A 113 -3.65 -21.80 0.28
C GLY A 113 -3.42 -21.73 1.80
N ARG A 114 -2.18 -21.65 2.23
CA ARG A 114 -1.76 -21.69 3.65
C ARG A 114 -2.05 -20.40 4.42
N LEU A 115 -2.51 -19.35 3.75
CA LEU A 115 -3.02 -18.16 4.47
C LEU A 115 -4.14 -18.53 5.46
N ARG A 116 -4.90 -19.57 5.20
CA ARG A 116 -5.95 -20.07 6.12
C ARG A 116 -5.42 -20.62 7.44
N ASP A 117 -4.14 -20.97 7.51
CA ASP A 117 -3.50 -21.41 8.74
C ASP A 117 -3.39 -20.23 9.74
N LEU A 118 -3.41 -18.99 9.20
CA LEU A 118 -3.32 -17.76 9.99
C LEU A 118 -4.72 -17.35 10.50
N PRO A 119 -4.88 -17.02 11.78
CA PRO A 119 -6.17 -16.69 12.39
C PRO A 119 -6.93 -15.58 11.64
N ALA A 120 -6.22 -14.55 11.17
CA ALA A 120 -6.81 -13.40 10.46
C ALA A 120 -7.48 -13.76 9.13
N TYR A 121 -7.07 -14.87 8.48
CA TYR A 121 -7.55 -15.28 7.16
C TYR A 121 -8.43 -16.54 7.19
N ARG A 122 -8.51 -17.23 8.33
CA ARG A 122 -9.16 -18.54 8.47
C ARG A 122 -10.60 -18.58 7.99
N GLN A 123 -11.37 -17.53 8.28
CA GLN A 123 -12.78 -17.42 7.93
C GLN A 123 -13.06 -16.60 6.68
N ALA A 124 -12.01 -16.10 6.00
CA ALA A 124 -12.21 -15.31 4.79
C ALA A 124 -12.76 -16.19 3.65
N PRO A 125 -13.73 -15.70 2.86
CA PRO A 125 -14.20 -16.39 1.67
C PRO A 125 -13.06 -16.68 0.69
N ASP A 126 -13.08 -17.82 0.00
CA ASP A 126 -12.04 -18.23 -0.96
C ASP A 126 -11.78 -17.19 -2.02
N GLU A 127 -12.84 -16.55 -2.51
CA GLU A 127 -12.73 -15.50 -3.53
C GLU A 127 -11.89 -14.30 -3.07
N LEU A 128 -11.93 -13.98 -1.78
CA LEU A 128 -11.15 -12.89 -1.20
C LEU A 128 -9.69 -13.27 -0.93
N LEU A 129 -9.38 -14.56 -0.89
CA LEU A 129 -8.01 -15.07 -0.75
C LEU A 129 -7.30 -15.26 -2.09
N LYS A 130 -8.00 -15.07 -3.21
CA LYS A 130 -7.36 -15.08 -4.53
C LYS A 130 -6.45 -13.88 -4.70
N LEU A 131 -5.18 -14.14 -5.02
CA LEU A 131 -4.21 -13.07 -5.31
C LEU A 131 -4.68 -12.26 -6.52
N ARG A 132 -4.80 -10.96 -6.35
CA ARG A 132 -5.18 -10.02 -7.41
C ARG A 132 -3.99 -9.26 -7.98
N HIS A 133 -3.10 -8.83 -7.11
CA HIS A 133 -1.90 -8.11 -7.52
C HIS A 133 -0.85 -8.05 -6.42
N VAL A 134 0.37 -7.74 -6.81
CA VAL A 134 1.42 -7.24 -5.93
C VAL A 134 1.41 -5.72 -6.01
N THR A 135 1.36 -5.04 -4.86
CA THR A 135 1.23 -3.59 -4.79
C THR A 135 2.53 -2.96 -4.35
N LEU A 136 3.04 -2.04 -5.13
CA LEU A 136 4.12 -1.12 -4.72
C LEU A 136 3.47 0.06 -4.02
N SER A 137 3.56 0.09 -2.70
CA SER A 137 2.93 1.08 -1.83
C SER A 137 3.74 1.18 -0.54
N GLY A 138 3.21 1.70 0.54
CA GLY A 138 3.97 1.65 1.77
C GLY A 138 3.54 2.66 2.82
N ASP A 139 4.45 2.89 3.76
CA ASP A 139 4.27 3.84 4.84
C ASP A 139 4.63 5.28 4.42
N GLY A 140 5.03 5.47 3.17
CA GLY A 140 5.31 6.76 2.55
C GLY A 140 4.87 6.81 1.09
N GLU A 141 5.51 7.68 0.31
CA GLU A 141 5.26 7.81 -1.12
C GLU A 141 6.24 6.94 -1.92
N PRO A 142 5.78 5.91 -2.63
CA PRO A 142 6.63 4.96 -3.35
C PRO A 142 7.58 5.59 -4.36
N THR A 143 7.18 6.67 -5.01
CA THR A 143 8.02 7.36 -6.00
C THR A 143 9.22 8.07 -5.37
N LEU A 144 9.23 8.23 -4.04
CA LEU A 144 10.37 8.77 -3.29
C LEU A 144 11.33 7.67 -2.78
N CYS A 145 11.05 6.40 -3.06
CA CYS A 145 11.91 5.29 -2.69
C CYS A 145 13.25 5.37 -3.45
N PRO A 146 14.40 5.44 -2.78
CA PRO A 146 15.71 5.49 -3.46
C PRO A 146 15.97 4.28 -4.35
N ASN A 147 15.43 3.11 -3.96
CA ASN A 147 15.63 1.84 -4.66
C ASN A 147 14.50 1.51 -5.65
N PHE A 148 13.70 2.51 -6.10
CA PHE A 148 12.51 2.31 -6.91
C PHE A 148 12.73 1.38 -8.11
N VAL A 149 13.76 1.64 -8.92
CA VAL A 149 14.07 0.83 -10.11
C VAL A 149 14.43 -0.60 -9.73
N ALA A 150 15.27 -0.77 -8.72
CA ALA A 150 15.72 -2.09 -8.26
C ALA A 150 14.54 -2.92 -7.72
N VAL A 151 13.65 -2.32 -6.93
CA VAL A 151 12.44 -2.98 -6.43
C VAL A 151 11.52 -3.41 -7.58
N VAL A 152 11.24 -2.51 -8.54
CA VAL A 152 10.41 -2.84 -9.70
C VAL A 152 11.01 -4.01 -10.49
N HIS A 153 12.31 -3.96 -10.79
CA HIS A 153 13.03 -5.04 -11.47
C HIS A 153 12.91 -6.36 -10.74
N THR A 154 13.12 -6.35 -9.42
CA THR A 154 13.06 -7.55 -8.60
C THR A 154 11.67 -8.17 -8.58
N VAL A 155 10.61 -7.37 -8.41
CA VAL A 155 9.24 -7.87 -8.44
C VAL A 155 8.87 -8.46 -9.80
N ILE A 156 9.33 -7.83 -10.89
CA ILE A 156 9.15 -8.36 -12.25
C ILE A 156 9.95 -9.64 -12.44
N HIS A 157 11.18 -9.71 -11.92
CA HIS A 157 12.02 -10.92 -11.97
C HIS A 157 11.33 -12.09 -11.25
N VAL A 158 10.84 -11.89 -10.03
CA VAL A 158 10.07 -12.91 -9.27
C VAL A 158 8.89 -13.42 -10.08
N ARG A 159 8.14 -12.51 -10.74
CA ARG A 159 7.05 -12.88 -11.64
C ARG A 159 7.53 -13.69 -12.86
N ALA A 160 8.63 -13.26 -13.47
CA ALA A 160 9.19 -13.88 -14.68
C ALA A 160 9.78 -15.28 -14.45
N LEU A 161 10.18 -15.62 -13.21
CA LEU A 161 10.62 -16.97 -12.87
C LEU A 161 9.54 -18.04 -13.06
N GLY A 162 8.27 -17.65 -13.20
CA GLY A 162 7.16 -18.57 -13.47
C GLY A 162 6.86 -19.57 -12.34
N LYS A 163 7.42 -19.36 -11.15
CA LYS A 163 7.15 -20.20 -9.97
C LYS A 163 5.71 -20.08 -9.45
N PHE A 164 5.06 -18.96 -9.76
CA PHE A 164 3.71 -18.62 -9.30
C PHE A 164 2.81 -18.26 -10.48
N PRO A 165 1.47 -18.38 -10.33
CA PRO A 165 0.54 -17.84 -11.32
C PRO A 165 0.83 -16.37 -11.59
N PHE A 166 0.53 -15.91 -12.81
CA PHE A 166 0.70 -14.51 -13.16
C PHE A 166 -0.04 -13.59 -12.17
N PHE A 167 0.66 -12.57 -11.70
CA PHE A 167 0.09 -11.47 -10.92
C PHE A 167 0.43 -10.14 -11.57
N LYS A 168 -0.51 -9.22 -11.58
CA LYS A 168 -0.23 -7.85 -12.01
C LYS A 168 0.46 -7.06 -10.90
N ILE A 169 1.20 -6.05 -11.28
CA ILE A 169 1.82 -5.09 -10.37
C ILE A 169 0.97 -3.82 -10.36
N VAL A 170 0.76 -3.25 -9.18
CA VAL A 170 0.04 -1.99 -9.01
C VAL A 170 0.92 -1.02 -8.25
N LEU A 171 1.26 0.11 -8.85
CA LEU A 171 1.87 1.24 -8.13
C LEU A 171 0.75 2.12 -7.57
N ILE A 172 0.73 2.37 -6.25
CA ILE A 172 -0.15 3.35 -5.62
C ILE A 172 0.70 4.57 -5.24
N THR A 173 0.37 5.74 -5.77
CA THR A 173 1.19 6.95 -5.62
C THR A 173 0.33 8.20 -5.46
N ASN A 174 0.84 9.20 -4.77
CA ASN A 174 0.26 10.55 -4.71
C ASN A 174 0.56 11.38 -5.97
N ALA A 175 1.23 10.78 -6.95
CA ALA A 175 1.59 11.33 -8.27
C ALA A 175 2.66 12.44 -8.28
N THR A 176 3.19 12.87 -7.16
CA THR A 176 4.15 13.98 -7.10
C THR A 176 5.48 13.66 -7.78
N GLY A 177 5.93 12.40 -7.68
CA GLY A 177 7.21 11.93 -8.20
C GLY A 177 7.13 11.16 -9.52
N LEU A 178 6.00 11.14 -10.24
CA LEU A 178 5.87 10.42 -11.52
C LEU A 178 6.77 10.99 -12.63
N ASP A 179 7.25 12.23 -12.48
CA ASP A 179 8.20 12.88 -13.37
C ASP A 179 9.67 12.58 -13.07
N LEU A 180 9.97 11.96 -11.93
CA LEU A 180 11.34 11.62 -11.55
C LEU A 180 11.95 10.59 -12.51
N PRO A 181 13.21 10.78 -12.95
CA PRO A 181 13.86 9.86 -13.89
C PRO A 181 13.87 8.39 -13.46
N PRO A 182 14.20 8.02 -12.19
CA PRO A 182 14.14 6.63 -11.75
C PRO A 182 12.72 6.05 -11.81
N VAL A 183 11.69 6.85 -11.51
CA VAL A 183 10.29 6.40 -11.57
C VAL A 183 9.88 6.15 -13.02
N ARG A 184 10.19 7.06 -13.95
CA ARG A 184 9.95 6.86 -15.36
C ARG A 184 10.63 5.60 -15.88
N GLN A 185 11.91 5.39 -15.54
CA GLN A 185 12.67 4.20 -15.90
C GLN A 185 12.01 2.93 -15.34
N GLY A 186 11.63 2.90 -14.07
CA GLY A 186 10.95 1.75 -13.47
C GLY A 186 9.62 1.44 -14.14
N LEU A 187 8.84 2.46 -14.51
CA LEU A 187 7.54 2.29 -15.17
C LEU A 187 7.64 1.80 -16.63
N GLU A 188 8.80 1.89 -17.28
CA GLU A 188 9.03 1.30 -18.60
C GLU A 188 8.99 -0.24 -18.58
N PHE A 189 9.27 -0.84 -17.44
CA PHE A 189 9.17 -2.30 -17.25
C PHE A 189 7.74 -2.79 -16.98
N PHE A 190 6.80 -1.90 -16.71
CA PHE A 190 5.40 -2.28 -16.51
C PHE A 190 4.76 -2.70 -17.83
N THR A 191 4.14 -3.87 -17.82
CA THR A 191 3.35 -4.37 -18.95
C THR A 191 2.00 -3.65 -19.08
N ALA A 192 1.24 -3.95 -20.12
CA ALA A 192 -0.12 -3.44 -20.29
C ALA A 192 -1.11 -3.96 -19.21
N GLN A 193 -0.77 -5.04 -18.51
CA GLN A 193 -1.59 -5.58 -17.42
C GLN A 193 -1.30 -4.93 -16.07
N ASP A 194 -0.14 -4.28 -15.93
CA ASP A 194 0.25 -3.58 -14.71
C ASP A 194 -0.43 -2.20 -14.66
N GLU A 195 -0.77 -1.76 -13.46
CA GLU A 195 -1.57 -0.56 -13.24
C GLU A 195 -0.81 0.49 -12.43
N VAL A 196 -1.14 1.76 -12.68
CA VAL A 196 -0.77 2.87 -11.80
C VAL A 196 -2.07 3.47 -11.25
N TRP A 197 -2.15 3.53 -9.93
CA TRP A 197 -3.25 4.14 -9.19
C TRP A 197 -2.76 5.46 -8.61
N ALA A 198 -3.16 6.55 -9.23
CA ALA A 198 -2.73 7.89 -8.85
C ALA A 198 -3.79 8.56 -7.97
N LYS A 199 -3.38 9.09 -6.83
CA LYS A 199 -4.27 9.83 -5.94
C LYS A 199 -4.58 11.22 -6.50
N LEU A 200 -5.87 11.56 -6.45
CA LEU A 200 -6.40 12.89 -6.71
C LEU A 200 -7.60 13.11 -5.78
N ASP A 201 -7.38 13.75 -4.64
CA ASP A 201 -8.37 13.87 -3.57
C ASP A 201 -9.02 15.28 -3.54
N ALA A 202 -8.62 16.16 -4.45
CA ALA A 202 -9.04 17.56 -4.48
C ALA A 202 -9.17 18.11 -5.91
N GLY A 203 -10.05 19.09 -6.07
CA GLY A 203 -10.20 19.89 -7.30
C GLY A 203 -9.54 21.25 -7.21
N THR A 204 -9.28 21.74 -5.99
CA THR A 204 -8.63 23.03 -5.72
C THR A 204 -7.38 22.86 -4.85
N GLN A 205 -6.42 23.78 -5.02
CA GLN A 205 -5.21 23.80 -4.16
C GLN A 205 -5.58 24.01 -2.69
N ALA A 206 -6.54 24.89 -2.42
CA ALA A 206 -6.97 25.18 -1.06
C ALA A 206 -7.52 23.92 -0.35
N TYR A 207 -8.29 23.10 -1.06
CA TYR A 207 -8.80 21.85 -0.50
C TYR A 207 -7.69 20.78 -0.40
N MET A 208 -6.81 20.68 -1.40
CA MET A 208 -5.64 19.78 -1.35
C MET A 208 -4.76 20.07 -0.12
N ASN A 209 -4.55 21.35 0.20
CA ASN A 209 -3.80 21.72 1.41
C ASN A 209 -4.46 21.22 2.70
N ARG A 210 -5.80 21.13 2.72
CA ARG A 210 -6.54 20.64 3.89
C ARG A 210 -6.58 19.11 4.00
N VAL A 211 -6.68 18.39 2.88
CA VAL A 211 -6.88 16.94 2.87
C VAL A 211 -5.60 16.15 2.64
N ASN A 212 -4.56 16.78 2.10
CA ASN A 212 -3.30 16.11 1.77
C ASN A 212 -2.08 16.75 2.44
N GLY A 213 -2.17 18.04 2.86
CA GLY A 213 -1.02 18.76 3.41
C GLY A 213 0.24 18.64 2.54
N PRO A 214 0.18 18.93 1.23
CA PRO A 214 1.25 18.60 0.29
C PRO A 214 2.39 19.62 0.30
N ASP A 215 3.59 19.14 -0.02
CA ASP A 215 4.74 20.00 -0.33
C ASP A 215 4.78 20.44 -1.81
N CYS A 216 3.71 20.17 -2.58
CA CYS A 216 3.64 20.48 -4.01
C CYS A 216 2.30 21.09 -4.43
N SER A 217 2.25 21.64 -5.65
CA SER A 217 1.00 22.16 -6.20
C SER A 217 0.11 21.06 -6.79
N LEU A 218 -1.22 21.32 -6.78
CA LEU A 218 -2.20 20.48 -7.46
C LEU A 218 -1.90 20.38 -8.97
N GLU A 219 -1.47 21.48 -9.59
CA GLU A 219 -1.08 21.52 -11.00
C GLU A 219 0.07 20.57 -11.30
N LYS A 220 1.07 20.43 -10.41
CA LYS A 220 2.16 19.47 -10.61
C LYS A 220 1.62 18.04 -10.61
N ALA A 221 0.79 17.69 -9.64
CA ALA A 221 0.17 16.36 -9.58
C ALA A 221 -0.67 16.07 -10.83
N LEU A 222 -1.51 17.02 -11.27
CA LEU A 222 -2.31 16.91 -12.49
C LEU A 222 -1.45 16.78 -13.76
N ALA A 223 -0.37 17.56 -13.87
CA ALA A 223 0.55 17.49 -15.00
C ALA A 223 1.25 16.12 -15.07
N ASN A 224 1.66 15.59 -13.93
CA ASN A 224 2.28 14.28 -13.83
C ASN A 224 1.31 13.15 -14.20
N ILE A 225 0.08 13.20 -13.67
CA ILE A 225 -1.00 12.25 -14.03
C ILE A 225 -1.25 12.30 -15.54
N LEU A 226 -1.42 13.50 -16.11
CA LEU A 226 -1.67 13.67 -17.54
C LEU A 226 -0.52 13.13 -18.40
N SER A 227 0.72 13.46 -18.03
CA SER A 227 1.91 13.01 -18.76
C SER A 227 2.00 11.49 -18.82
N LEU A 228 1.70 10.80 -17.72
CA LEU A 228 1.67 9.34 -17.68
C LEU A 228 0.42 8.80 -18.40
N ALA A 229 -0.77 9.37 -18.12
CA ALA A 229 -2.04 8.88 -18.62
C ALA A 229 -2.22 9.02 -20.14
N ARG A 230 -1.43 9.85 -20.80
CA ARG A 230 -1.34 9.90 -22.27
C ARG A 230 -0.64 8.69 -22.88
N ARG A 231 0.25 8.05 -22.13
CA ARG A 231 1.07 6.92 -22.61
C ARG A 231 0.54 5.56 -22.17
N ARG A 232 -0.14 5.49 -21.03
CA ARG A 232 -0.72 4.27 -20.47
C ARG A 232 -1.94 4.59 -19.60
N PRO A 233 -2.86 3.63 -19.41
CA PRO A 233 -3.99 3.82 -18.50
C PRO A 233 -3.54 4.11 -17.06
N VAL A 234 -4.20 5.09 -16.41
CA VAL A 234 -4.01 5.45 -15.01
C VAL A 234 -5.37 5.42 -14.31
N VAL A 235 -5.48 4.63 -13.25
CA VAL A 235 -6.64 4.63 -12.37
C VAL A 235 -6.52 5.80 -11.40
N ILE A 236 -7.57 6.60 -11.30
CA ILE A 236 -7.61 7.68 -10.32
C ILE A 236 -8.18 7.14 -9.00
N GLN A 237 -7.48 7.36 -7.91
CA GLN A 237 -7.94 7.07 -6.55
C GLN A 237 -8.26 8.35 -5.81
N SER A 238 -9.51 8.48 -5.33
CA SER A 238 -9.96 9.68 -4.65
C SER A 238 -10.58 9.34 -3.30
N LEU A 239 -9.93 9.79 -2.24
CA LEU A 239 -10.41 9.65 -0.88
C LEU A 239 -11.08 10.95 -0.43
N PHE A 240 -12.35 10.84 -0.04
CA PHE A 240 -13.13 11.94 0.51
C PHE A 240 -13.49 11.65 1.97
N PRO A 241 -12.89 12.36 2.94
CA PRO A 241 -13.22 12.24 4.35
C PRO A 241 -14.29 13.24 4.78
N LEU A 242 -14.87 13.02 5.96
CA LEU A 242 -15.39 14.11 6.76
C LEU A 242 -14.21 14.79 7.46
N LEU A 243 -14.10 16.10 7.33
CA LEU A 243 -13.14 16.92 8.08
C LEU A 243 -13.90 17.82 9.05
N ASN A 244 -13.61 17.71 10.34
CA ASN A 244 -14.35 18.42 11.39
C ASN A 244 -15.88 18.20 11.27
N GLY A 245 -16.30 16.99 10.94
CA GLY A 245 -17.70 16.64 10.76
C GLY A 245 -18.35 17.19 9.47
N CYS A 246 -17.59 17.88 8.60
CA CYS A 246 -18.11 18.49 7.38
C CYS A 246 -17.77 17.64 6.15
N GLU A 247 -18.74 17.47 5.26
CA GLU A 247 -18.54 16.92 3.92
C GLU A 247 -17.72 17.88 3.04
N PRO A 248 -17.06 17.39 1.96
CA PRO A 248 -16.48 18.26 0.95
C PRO A 248 -17.54 19.24 0.42
N PRO A 249 -17.23 20.54 0.30
CA PRO A 249 -18.17 21.52 -0.25
C PRO A 249 -18.62 21.14 -1.68
N PRO A 250 -19.87 21.42 -2.07
CA PRO A 250 -20.34 21.14 -3.44
C PRO A 250 -19.46 21.77 -4.52
N GLU A 251 -18.96 22.97 -4.27
CA GLU A 251 -18.08 23.71 -5.19
C GLU A 251 -16.75 22.99 -5.36
N GLU A 252 -16.23 22.38 -4.31
CA GLU A 252 -15.00 21.56 -4.37
C GLU A 252 -15.22 20.30 -5.20
N ILE A 253 -16.37 19.64 -5.04
CA ILE A 253 -16.72 18.48 -5.87
C ILE A 253 -16.86 18.87 -7.33
N ALA A 254 -17.48 20.03 -7.63
CA ALA A 254 -17.58 20.56 -8.99
C ALA A 254 -16.18 20.81 -9.59
N GLN A 255 -15.28 21.42 -8.84
CA GLN A 255 -13.88 21.63 -9.28
C GLN A 255 -13.12 20.31 -9.48
N TYR A 256 -13.28 19.34 -8.58
CA TYR A 256 -12.70 18.02 -8.73
C TYR A 256 -13.17 17.33 -10.03
N VAL A 257 -14.46 17.34 -10.30
CA VAL A 257 -15.05 16.79 -11.52
C VAL A 257 -14.54 17.53 -12.75
N GLN A 258 -14.38 18.84 -12.68
CA GLN A 258 -13.79 19.65 -13.75
C GLN A 258 -12.34 19.24 -14.04
N ARG A 259 -11.52 18.97 -13.01
CA ARG A 259 -10.14 18.46 -13.22
C ARG A 259 -10.11 17.11 -13.93
N LEU A 260 -11.02 16.19 -13.58
CA LEU A 260 -11.14 14.91 -14.28
C LEU A 260 -11.55 15.10 -15.76
N LYS A 261 -12.46 16.02 -16.03
CA LYS A 261 -12.89 16.36 -17.38
C LYS A 261 -11.73 16.93 -18.20
N GLU A 262 -11.00 17.88 -17.64
CA GLU A 262 -9.81 18.48 -18.27
C GLU A 262 -8.72 17.44 -18.59
N LEU A 263 -8.45 16.50 -17.65
CA LEU A 263 -7.52 15.40 -17.90
C LEU A 263 -7.98 14.55 -19.10
N LYS A 264 -9.26 14.15 -19.12
CA LYS A 264 -9.84 13.35 -20.20
C LYS A 264 -9.76 14.08 -21.55
N GLU A 265 -10.20 15.35 -21.61
CA GLU A 265 -10.19 16.18 -22.82
C GLU A 265 -8.76 16.39 -23.37
N ARG A 266 -7.78 16.41 -22.49
CA ARG A 266 -6.34 16.49 -22.84
C ARG A 266 -5.72 15.14 -23.20
N GLY A 267 -6.52 14.07 -23.31
CA GLY A 267 -6.09 12.77 -23.81
C GLY A 267 -5.60 11.80 -22.73
N ALA A 268 -5.94 12.03 -21.44
CA ALA A 268 -5.63 11.06 -20.39
C ALA A 268 -6.50 9.81 -20.53
N GLN A 269 -5.87 8.63 -20.48
CA GLN A 269 -6.53 7.33 -20.45
C GLN A 269 -6.88 7.00 -19.00
N ILE A 270 -8.13 7.25 -18.58
CA ILE A 270 -8.62 7.00 -17.21
C ILE A 270 -9.68 5.89 -17.28
N PRO A 271 -9.32 4.63 -17.05
CA PRO A 271 -10.25 3.50 -17.13
C PRO A 271 -11.22 3.45 -15.95
N LEU A 272 -10.84 3.99 -14.80
CA LEU A 272 -11.63 3.95 -13.58
C LEU A 272 -11.26 5.09 -12.64
N VAL A 273 -12.27 5.67 -12.00
CA VAL A 273 -12.14 6.54 -10.83
C VAL A 273 -12.65 5.77 -9.62
N GLN A 274 -11.76 5.47 -8.67
CA GLN A 274 -12.09 4.80 -7.42
C GLN A 274 -12.40 5.86 -6.36
N ILE A 275 -13.63 5.89 -5.89
CA ILE A 275 -14.10 6.83 -4.87
C ILE A 275 -14.27 6.07 -3.56
N TYR A 276 -13.66 6.55 -2.48
CA TYR A 276 -13.69 5.89 -1.19
C TYR A 276 -13.47 6.89 -0.05
N SER A 277 -13.54 6.40 1.19
CA SER A 277 -13.30 7.21 2.37
C SER A 277 -12.43 6.49 3.38
N ALA A 278 -11.97 7.20 4.39
CA ALA A 278 -11.24 6.63 5.52
C ALA A 278 -12.14 5.64 6.27
N ARG A 279 -11.79 4.36 6.26
CA ARG A 279 -12.56 3.28 6.91
C ARG A 279 -12.00 2.86 8.26
N ARG A 280 -10.78 3.28 8.55
CA ARG A 280 -10.05 2.94 9.77
C ARG A 280 -9.92 4.18 10.63
N PRO A 281 -9.72 4.00 11.95
CA PRO A 281 -9.37 5.12 12.79
C PRO A 281 -8.14 5.83 12.23
N THR A 282 -8.27 7.13 12.04
CA THR A 282 -7.15 7.99 11.64
C THR A 282 -6.45 8.51 12.90
N PRO A 283 -5.16 8.89 12.82
CA PRO A 283 -4.47 9.50 13.95
C PRO A 283 -5.15 10.77 14.46
N LEU A 284 -5.81 11.52 13.54
CA LEU A 284 -6.49 12.75 13.88
C LEU A 284 -7.98 12.50 14.12
N SER A 285 -8.48 12.90 15.29
CA SER A 285 -9.88 12.80 15.68
C SER A 285 -10.85 13.55 14.75
N ASP A 286 -10.33 14.56 14.05
CA ASP A 286 -11.11 15.46 13.20
C ASP A 286 -11.36 14.93 11.79
N CYS A 287 -10.81 13.75 11.49
CA CYS A 287 -10.98 13.08 10.21
C CYS A 287 -11.77 11.78 10.39
N SER A 288 -12.85 11.61 9.66
CA SER A 288 -13.72 10.44 9.78
C SER A 288 -14.31 10.00 8.43
N HIS A 289 -15.04 8.90 8.45
CA HIS A 289 -15.63 8.29 7.27
C HIS A 289 -16.76 9.16 6.68
N LEU A 290 -16.67 9.45 5.37
CA LEU A 290 -17.76 10.07 4.62
C LEU A 290 -18.87 9.03 4.35
N PRO A 291 -20.16 9.34 4.61
CA PRO A 291 -21.25 8.40 4.40
C PRO A 291 -21.32 7.87 2.96
N LEU A 292 -21.69 6.59 2.80
CA LEU A 292 -21.83 5.93 1.50
C LEU A 292 -22.75 6.70 0.53
N ARG A 293 -23.81 7.34 1.05
CA ARG A 293 -24.74 8.18 0.25
C ARG A 293 -23.99 9.34 -0.41
N SER A 294 -23.08 9.98 0.31
CA SER A 294 -22.29 11.11 -0.20
C SER A 294 -21.25 10.65 -1.20
N LEU A 295 -20.56 9.54 -0.93
CA LEU A 295 -19.64 8.92 -1.89
C LEU A 295 -20.37 8.51 -3.19
N SER A 296 -21.57 7.94 -3.07
CA SER A 296 -22.38 7.55 -4.24
C SER A 296 -22.81 8.75 -5.07
N ARG A 297 -23.14 9.88 -4.42
CA ARG A 297 -23.47 11.15 -5.10
C ARG A 297 -22.26 11.68 -5.87
N ILE A 298 -21.07 11.70 -5.24
CA ILE A 298 -19.83 12.11 -5.92
C ILE A 298 -19.56 11.21 -7.14
N ALA A 299 -19.66 9.90 -6.98
CA ALA A 299 -19.46 8.95 -8.09
C ALA A 299 -20.47 9.19 -9.24
N GLN A 300 -21.72 9.50 -8.90
CA GLN A 300 -22.75 9.81 -9.90
C GLN A 300 -22.43 11.09 -10.65
N THR A 301 -21.99 12.17 -9.96
CA THR A 301 -21.58 13.43 -10.59
C THR A 301 -20.39 13.17 -11.54
N VAL A 302 -19.38 12.43 -11.12
CA VAL A 302 -18.24 12.07 -12.00
C VAL A 302 -18.74 11.38 -13.28
N ARG A 303 -19.62 10.36 -13.15
CA ARG A 303 -20.14 9.64 -14.31
C ARG A 303 -20.93 10.55 -15.25
N ASN A 304 -21.82 11.37 -14.71
CA ASN A 304 -22.72 12.22 -15.51
C ASN A 304 -21.94 13.30 -16.27
N ASP A 305 -21.00 13.96 -15.61
CA ASP A 305 -20.39 15.18 -16.14
C ASP A 305 -19.13 14.89 -16.97
N THR A 306 -18.49 13.73 -16.75
CA THR A 306 -17.24 13.36 -17.45
C THR A 306 -17.41 12.16 -18.37
N GLY A 307 -18.43 11.32 -18.15
CA GLY A 307 -18.57 10.03 -18.83
C GLY A 307 -17.47 9.02 -18.46
N LEU A 308 -16.69 9.27 -17.39
CA LEU A 308 -15.73 8.32 -16.87
C LEU A 308 -16.43 7.26 -16.03
N LYS A 309 -15.89 6.04 -16.02
CA LYS A 309 -16.34 5.01 -15.08
C LYS A 309 -15.89 5.42 -13.66
N ALA A 310 -16.83 5.49 -12.72
CA ALA A 310 -16.55 5.77 -11.32
C ALA A 310 -17.26 4.73 -10.44
N GLU A 311 -16.54 4.18 -9.47
CA GLU A 311 -17.04 3.16 -8.52
C GLU A 311 -16.74 3.59 -7.09
N VAL A 312 -17.63 3.22 -6.17
CA VAL A 312 -17.47 3.44 -4.72
C VAL A 312 -16.95 2.14 -4.09
N PHE A 313 -15.99 2.28 -3.15
CA PHE A 313 -15.33 1.16 -2.47
C PHE A 313 -15.38 1.28 -0.96
#